data_36bd49c2a0de0d7dd35a357afaf23da6
#
_entry.id   36bd49c2a0de0d7dd35a357afaf23da6
#
_cell.length_a   1.000
_cell.length_b   1.000
_cell.length_c   1.000
_cell.angle_alpha   90.00
_cell.angle_beta   90.00
_cell.angle_gamma   90.00
#
_symmetry.space_group_name_H-M   'P 1'
#
loop_
_entity.id
_entity.type
_entity.pdbx_description
1 polymer ?
#
loop_
_entity_poly.entity_id
_entity_poly.type
_entity_poly.pdbx_seq_one_letter_code
_entity_poly.pdbx_strand_id
1 'polypeptide(L)'
;EAVGYQVSCVLRGLGECPAIRELFAEHCRQAVEELTQGGKLWGVGVGPGDPELLTVKAVRVLREADVVLVPDAGTGDKVALNIAKDYLKDKEIRFVKTPMVRDRAVMDKAHEQAAEEIAGLLDAGKKVVFLTLGDPAIYSTYMYIHRKVMERGYDVEVVPGIPSFCAAAARLNRSLCLGREPLMIIPASHDQEALMDVPGSKVFMKAGRSIVDLQSELKKRGLLEGAAMVENCGMENERVYPHFADLKEPSGYFSLVIVKGETEEC
;
A
#
# COMPACT_ATOMS: atom_id res chain seq x y z
N GLU A 1 73.13 -32.59 -2.48
CA GLU A 1 72.81 -31.53 -3.46
C GLU A 1 71.66 -30.67 -2.89
N ALA A 2 72.02 -29.44 -2.50
CA ALA A 2 71.03 -28.49 -2.02
C ALA A 2 70.26 -27.91 -3.23
N VAL A 3 68.97 -28.16 -3.34
CA VAL A 3 68.15 -27.54 -4.34
C VAL A 3 67.87 -26.09 -3.86
N GLY A 4 68.59 -25.14 -4.49
CA GLY A 4 68.42 -23.73 -4.20
C GLY A 4 67.14 -23.21 -4.84
N TYR A 5 66.16 -22.83 -4.00
CA TYR A 5 64.99 -22.11 -4.48
C TYR A 5 65.29 -20.59 -4.54
N GLN A 6 65.03 -20.00 -5.66
CA GLN A 6 65.03 -18.53 -5.80
C GLN A 6 63.66 -18.00 -5.37
N VAL A 7 63.59 -17.34 -4.24
CA VAL A 7 62.36 -16.73 -3.73
C VAL A 7 62.39 -15.25 -4.04
N SER A 8 61.44 -14.80 -4.85
CA SER A 8 61.17 -13.37 -5.05
C SER A 8 59.93 -12.95 -4.25
N CYS A 9 60.08 -11.92 -3.44
CA CYS A 9 58.96 -11.37 -2.70
C CYS A 9 58.34 -10.19 -3.50
N VAL A 10 57.09 -10.29 -3.86
CA VAL A 10 56.33 -9.21 -4.51
C VAL A 10 55.44 -8.54 -3.51
N LEU A 11 55.80 -7.34 -3.07
CA LEU A 11 55.00 -6.52 -2.16
C LEU A 11 53.90 -5.77 -2.96
N ARG A 12 52.87 -6.48 -3.33
CA ARG A 12 51.66 -5.89 -3.96
C ARG A 12 50.42 -6.36 -3.24
N GLY A 13 49.40 -5.47 -3.14
CA GLY A 13 48.11 -5.85 -2.65
C GLY A 13 47.41 -6.86 -3.56
N LEU A 14 46.62 -7.76 -3.01
CA LEU A 14 45.88 -8.79 -3.77
C LEU A 14 45.07 -8.18 -4.93
N GLY A 15 44.54 -6.97 -4.74
CA GLY A 15 43.78 -6.23 -5.77
C GLY A 15 44.62 -5.70 -6.95
N GLU A 16 45.97 -5.79 -6.89
CA GLU A 16 46.87 -5.43 -8.01
C GLU A 16 47.10 -6.62 -8.94
N CYS A 17 46.81 -7.84 -8.51
CA CYS A 17 46.95 -9.03 -9.34
C CYS A 17 45.75 -9.11 -10.30
N PRO A 18 45.98 -9.11 -11.66
CA PRO A 18 44.87 -9.17 -12.62
C PRO A 18 43.99 -10.39 -12.46
N ALA A 19 44.54 -11.57 -12.19
CA ALA A 19 43.72 -12.79 -11.99
C ALA A 19 42.82 -12.72 -10.77
N ILE A 20 43.25 -12.05 -9.68
CA ILE A 20 42.44 -11.85 -8.50
C ILE A 20 41.33 -10.83 -8.78
N ARG A 21 41.59 -9.76 -9.52
CA ARG A 21 40.56 -8.81 -9.95
C ARG A 21 39.51 -9.47 -10.85
N GLU A 22 39.90 -10.32 -11.76
CA GLU A 22 38.96 -11.09 -12.61
C GLU A 22 38.09 -12.03 -11.76
N LEU A 23 38.70 -12.74 -10.79
CA LEU A 23 37.97 -13.61 -9.87
C LEU A 23 36.93 -12.83 -9.05
N PHE A 24 37.31 -11.67 -8.49
CA PHE A 24 36.36 -10.82 -7.75
C PHE A 24 35.27 -10.28 -8.67
N ALA A 25 35.61 -9.86 -9.89
CA ALA A 25 34.60 -9.38 -10.86
C ALA A 25 33.64 -10.50 -11.26
N GLU A 26 34.12 -11.73 -11.38
CA GLU A 26 33.28 -12.91 -11.66
C GLU A 26 32.37 -13.25 -10.49
N HIS A 27 32.89 -13.29 -9.27
CA HIS A 27 32.08 -13.51 -8.07
C HIS A 27 31.03 -12.41 -7.90
N CYS A 28 31.37 -11.16 -8.17
CA CYS A 28 30.39 -10.06 -8.15
C CYS A 28 29.31 -10.24 -9.23
N ARG A 29 29.68 -10.66 -10.46
CA ARG A 29 28.68 -10.95 -11.50
C ARG A 29 27.78 -12.10 -11.10
N GLN A 30 28.32 -13.21 -10.60
CA GLN A 30 27.54 -14.35 -10.12
C GLN A 30 26.61 -13.96 -8.99
N ALA A 31 27.07 -13.21 -7.99
CA ALA A 31 26.24 -12.73 -6.90
C ALA A 31 25.11 -11.79 -7.39
N VAL A 32 25.39 -10.92 -8.36
CA VAL A 32 24.37 -10.07 -8.99
C VAL A 32 23.38 -10.92 -9.80
N GLU A 33 23.84 -11.93 -10.54
CA GLU A 33 22.96 -12.85 -11.27
C GLU A 33 22.07 -13.66 -10.33
N GLU A 34 22.61 -14.18 -9.22
CA GLU A 34 21.83 -14.88 -8.18
C GLU A 34 20.78 -13.96 -7.54
N LEU A 35 21.15 -12.71 -7.24
CA LEU A 35 20.21 -11.70 -6.71
C LEU A 35 19.14 -11.29 -7.74
N THR A 36 19.46 -11.33 -9.04
CA THR A 36 18.52 -10.95 -10.12
C THR A 36 17.69 -12.12 -10.64
N GLN A 37 18.11 -13.38 -10.40
CA GLN A 37 17.32 -14.57 -10.72
C GLN A 37 16.24 -14.87 -9.70
N GLY A 38 16.32 -14.31 -8.50
CA GLY A 38 15.30 -14.42 -7.48
C GLY A 38 13.99 -13.72 -7.91
N GLY A 39 12.84 -14.28 -7.57
CA GLY A 39 11.56 -13.62 -7.74
C GLY A 39 11.50 -12.34 -6.90
N LYS A 40 10.66 -11.40 -7.32
CA LYS A 40 10.44 -10.14 -6.62
C LYS A 40 8.97 -9.89 -6.33
N LEU A 41 8.65 -9.40 -5.13
CA LEU A 41 7.30 -9.00 -4.74
C LEU A 41 7.18 -7.47 -4.74
N TRP A 42 6.16 -6.97 -5.42
CA TRP A 42 5.73 -5.57 -5.30
C TRP A 42 4.33 -5.49 -4.68
N GLY A 43 4.20 -4.73 -3.60
CA GLY A 43 2.89 -4.26 -3.15
C GLY A 43 2.53 -2.97 -3.84
N VAL A 44 1.54 -3.01 -4.70
CA VAL A 44 1.21 -1.89 -5.58
C VAL A 44 -0.08 -1.22 -5.16
N GLY A 45 0.01 0.06 -4.79
CA GLY A 45 -1.15 0.92 -4.60
C GLY A 45 -1.74 1.31 -5.95
N VAL A 46 -3.02 0.97 -6.15
CA VAL A 46 -3.71 1.26 -7.40
C VAL A 46 -4.54 2.55 -7.35
N GLY A 47 -4.42 3.33 -6.29
CA GLY A 47 -5.26 4.50 -6.11
C GLY A 47 -6.67 4.15 -5.60
N PRO A 48 -7.54 5.17 -5.41
CA PRO A 48 -8.81 5.02 -4.70
C PRO A 48 -9.99 4.56 -5.56
N GLY A 49 -9.91 4.65 -6.90
CA GLY A 49 -11.03 4.33 -7.79
C GLY A 49 -10.77 4.65 -9.25
N ASP A 50 -10.30 5.86 -9.53
CA ASP A 50 -10.02 6.32 -10.88
C ASP A 50 -8.70 5.72 -11.41
N PRO A 51 -8.72 4.99 -12.57
CA PRO A 51 -7.52 4.45 -13.18
C PRO A 51 -6.47 5.49 -13.59
N GLU A 52 -6.85 6.75 -13.83
CA GLU A 52 -5.93 7.84 -14.16
C GLU A 52 -5.07 8.25 -12.96
N LEU A 53 -5.46 7.85 -11.74
CA LEU A 53 -4.68 8.05 -10.51
C LEU A 53 -3.65 6.94 -10.24
N LEU A 54 -3.47 5.99 -11.16
CA LEU A 54 -2.35 5.07 -11.10
C LEU A 54 -1.03 5.83 -11.29
N THR A 55 -0.07 5.56 -10.43
CA THR A 55 1.27 6.14 -10.61
C THR A 55 1.98 5.51 -11.81
N VAL A 56 2.84 6.29 -12.48
CA VAL A 56 3.66 5.78 -13.59
C VAL A 56 4.47 4.53 -13.19
N LYS A 57 4.97 4.50 -11.95
CA LYS A 57 5.68 3.34 -11.39
C LYS A 57 4.75 2.14 -11.25
N ALA A 58 3.52 2.33 -10.76
CA ALA A 58 2.53 1.25 -10.66
C ALA A 58 2.25 0.64 -12.03
N VAL A 59 1.98 1.46 -13.05
CA VAL A 59 1.74 0.99 -14.42
C VAL A 59 2.93 0.20 -14.96
N ARG A 60 4.17 0.67 -14.75
CA ARG A 60 5.37 -0.05 -15.19
C ARG A 60 5.47 -1.41 -14.52
N VAL A 61 5.33 -1.47 -13.21
CA VAL A 61 5.45 -2.72 -12.43
C VAL A 61 4.33 -3.71 -12.78
N LEU A 62 3.09 -3.23 -12.98
CA LEU A 62 1.98 -4.09 -13.44
C LEU A 62 2.27 -4.73 -14.79
N ARG A 63 2.90 -3.99 -15.73
CA ARG A 63 3.28 -4.54 -17.04
C ARG A 63 4.41 -5.56 -16.95
N GLU A 64 5.34 -5.39 -16.01
CA GLU A 64 6.48 -6.29 -15.79
C GLU A 64 6.12 -7.56 -15.01
N ALA A 65 4.97 -7.59 -14.32
CA ALA A 65 4.55 -8.71 -13.48
C ALA A 65 4.28 -9.99 -14.29
N ASP A 66 4.65 -11.14 -13.73
CA ASP A 66 4.25 -12.46 -14.22
C ASP A 66 2.91 -12.90 -13.59
N VAL A 67 2.76 -12.62 -12.28
CA VAL A 67 1.60 -12.99 -11.47
C VAL A 67 1.07 -11.79 -10.72
N VAL A 68 -0.25 -11.62 -10.74
CA VAL A 68 -0.95 -10.56 -10.02
C VAL A 68 -1.85 -11.17 -8.95
N LEU A 69 -1.58 -10.83 -7.70
CA LEU A 69 -2.34 -11.26 -6.53
C LEU A 69 -3.37 -10.20 -6.16
N VAL A 70 -4.61 -10.63 -6.04
CA VAL A 70 -5.75 -9.78 -5.71
C VAL A 70 -6.27 -10.18 -4.33
N PRO A 71 -6.35 -9.25 -3.35
CA PRO A 71 -6.91 -9.57 -2.05
C PRO A 71 -8.40 -9.94 -2.18
N ASP A 72 -8.78 -11.03 -1.54
CA ASP A 72 -10.17 -11.49 -1.45
C ASP A 72 -10.61 -11.50 0.02
N ALA A 73 -11.41 -10.52 0.38
CA ALA A 73 -12.01 -10.40 1.71
C ALA A 73 -13.30 -11.21 1.89
N GLY A 74 -13.73 -11.94 0.85
CA GLY A 74 -15.00 -12.68 0.84
C GLY A 74 -16.23 -11.79 0.59
N THR A 75 -16.06 -10.52 0.25
CA THR A 75 -17.16 -9.57 -0.08
C THR A 75 -17.54 -9.58 -1.55
N GLY A 76 -16.74 -10.23 -2.39
CA GLY A 76 -16.89 -10.22 -3.85
C GLY A 76 -16.39 -8.95 -4.53
N ASP A 77 -15.97 -7.95 -3.78
CA ASP A 77 -15.46 -6.68 -4.30
C ASP A 77 -14.09 -6.86 -4.95
N LYS A 78 -14.00 -6.52 -6.23
CA LYS A 78 -12.76 -6.59 -7.03
C LYS A 78 -12.26 -5.20 -7.42
N VAL A 79 -12.47 -4.20 -6.57
CA VAL A 79 -12.20 -2.79 -6.89
C VAL A 79 -10.75 -2.58 -7.34
N ALA A 80 -9.77 -3.09 -6.60
CA ALA A 80 -8.37 -2.94 -6.96
C ALA A 80 -8.04 -3.60 -8.32
N LEU A 81 -8.65 -4.76 -8.61
CA LEU A 81 -8.52 -5.42 -9.90
C LEU A 81 -9.13 -4.58 -11.03
N ASN A 82 -10.33 -4.03 -10.81
CA ASN A 82 -11.04 -3.23 -11.81
C ASN A 82 -10.26 -1.97 -12.18
N ILE A 83 -9.62 -1.30 -11.22
CA ILE A 83 -8.77 -0.12 -11.46
C ILE A 83 -7.58 -0.47 -12.37
N ALA A 84 -6.94 -1.62 -12.13
CA ALA A 84 -5.73 -2.02 -12.83
C ALA A 84 -5.99 -2.81 -14.13
N LYS A 85 -7.24 -3.19 -14.44
CA LYS A 85 -7.63 -4.18 -15.46
C LYS A 85 -6.98 -3.99 -16.83
N ASP A 86 -6.84 -2.73 -17.28
CA ASP A 86 -6.31 -2.41 -18.60
C ASP A 86 -4.80 -2.71 -18.75
N TYR A 87 -4.10 -2.86 -17.62
CA TYR A 87 -2.67 -3.17 -17.54
C TYR A 87 -2.41 -4.66 -17.24
N LEU A 88 -3.46 -5.46 -17.05
CA LEU A 88 -3.38 -6.86 -16.62
C LEU A 88 -3.72 -7.86 -17.76
N LYS A 89 -3.79 -7.41 -19.00
CA LYS A 89 -4.02 -8.29 -20.15
C LYS A 89 -2.90 -9.34 -20.20
N ASP A 90 -3.30 -10.59 -20.37
CA ASP A 90 -2.39 -11.76 -20.47
C ASP A 90 -1.57 -12.06 -19.20
N LYS A 91 -1.96 -11.51 -18.03
CA LYS A 91 -1.33 -11.80 -16.75
C LYS A 91 -2.06 -12.93 -16.01
N GLU A 92 -1.28 -13.74 -15.30
CA GLU A 92 -1.85 -14.72 -14.37
C GLU A 92 -2.41 -13.98 -13.15
N ILE A 93 -3.72 -14.13 -12.89
CA ILE A 93 -4.39 -13.49 -11.75
C ILE A 93 -4.75 -14.56 -10.73
N ARG A 94 -4.34 -14.36 -9.47
CA ARG A 94 -4.71 -15.21 -8.34
C ARG A 94 -5.38 -14.42 -7.25
N PHE A 95 -6.37 -15.02 -6.60
CA PHE A 95 -7.06 -14.42 -5.45
C PHE A 95 -6.47 -14.95 -4.16
N VAL A 96 -6.03 -14.04 -3.29
CA VAL A 96 -5.43 -14.35 -1.99
C VAL A 96 -6.44 -14.05 -0.89
N LYS A 97 -6.75 -15.04 -0.07
CA LYS A 97 -7.69 -14.87 1.06
C LYS A 97 -7.13 -13.91 2.10
N THR A 98 -7.84 -12.81 2.30
CA THR A 98 -7.52 -11.77 3.28
C THR A 98 -8.77 -11.47 4.12
N PRO A 99 -9.19 -12.40 5.01
CA PRO A 99 -10.46 -12.28 5.72
C PRO A 99 -10.47 -11.04 6.62
N MET A 100 -11.57 -10.26 6.56
CA MET A 100 -11.79 -9.10 7.41
C MET A 100 -12.58 -9.51 8.66
N VAL A 101 -11.91 -10.23 9.57
CA VAL A 101 -12.48 -10.72 10.84
C VAL A 101 -11.80 -10.06 12.04
N ARG A 102 -12.46 -10.09 13.22
CA ARG A 102 -11.87 -9.56 14.47
C ARG A 102 -10.88 -10.51 15.13
N ASP A 103 -10.95 -11.79 14.80
CA ASP A 103 -10.08 -12.83 15.37
C ASP A 103 -8.66 -12.70 14.77
N ARG A 104 -7.73 -12.27 15.60
CA ARG A 104 -6.31 -12.09 15.22
C ARG A 104 -5.65 -13.40 14.79
N ALA A 105 -5.97 -14.51 15.43
CA ALA A 105 -5.36 -15.80 15.11
C ALA A 105 -5.78 -16.27 13.70
N VAL A 106 -7.05 -16.04 13.34
CA VAL A 106 -7.55 -16.33 11.98
C VAL A 106 -6.88 -15.44 10.95
N MET A 107 -6.73 -14.13 11.23
CA MET A 107 -6.03 -13.21 10.34
C MET A 107 -4.55 -13.58 10.17
N ASP A 108 -3.84 -13.85 11.27
CA ASP A 108 -2.41 -14.18 11.23
C ASP A 108 -2.17 -15.48 10.46
N LYS A 109 -3.04 -16.48 10.61
CA LYS A 109 -2.98 -17.71 9.82
C LYS A 109 -3.19 -17.46 8.32
N ALA A 110 -4.14 -16.62 7.96
CA ALA A 110 -4.39 -16.27 6.57
C ALA A 110 -3.22 -15.50 5.95
N HIS A 111 -2.62 -14.57 6.70
CA HIS A 111 -1.42 -13.85 6.27
C HIS A 111 -0.21 -14.76 6.10
N GLU A 112 -0.07 -15.77 6.98
CA GLU A 112 1.00 -16.78 6.88
C GLU A 112 0.83 -17.61 5.61
N GLN A 113 -0.37 -18.12 5.35
CA GLN A 113 -0.68 -18.89 4.14
C GLN A 113 -0.44 -18.06 2.86
N ALA A 114 -0.82 -16.80 2.87
CA ALA A 114 -0.54 -15.88 1.76
C ALA A 114 0.97 -15.69 1.54
N ALA A 115 1.74 -15.54 2.62
CA ALA A 115 3.19 -15.40 2.54
C ALA A 115 3.87 -16.69 2.05
N GLU A 116 3.37 -17.86 2.39
CA GLU A 116 3.84 -19.16 1.88
C GLU A 116 3.57 -19.30 0.38
N GLU A 117 2.36 -18.97 -0.08
CA GLU A 117 2.01 -18.97 -1.50
C GLU A 117 2.91 -18.03 -2.31
N ILE A 118 3.15 -16.82 -1.79
CA ILE A 118 4.03 -15.83 -2.43
C ILE A 118 5.47 -16.36 -2.47
N ALA A 119 5.98 -16.92 -1.37
CA ALA A 119 7.32 -17.49 -1.31
C ALA A 119 7.54 -18.55 -2.40
N GLY A 120 6.59 -19.46 -2.61
CA GLY A 120 6.67 -20.46 -3.69
C GLY A 120 6.72 -19.85 -5.10
N LEU A 121 6.05 -18.70 -5.31
CA LEU A 121 6.16 -17.98 -6.59
C LEU A 121 7.53 -17.31 -6.75
N LEU A 122 8.06 -16.73 -5.68
CA LEU A 122 9.36 -16.07 -5.67
C LEU A 122 10.50 -17.08 -5.84
N ASP A 123 10.41 -18.27 -5.23
CA ASP A 123 11.36 -19.38 -5.44
C ASP A 123 11.37 -19.86 -6.89
N ALA A 124 10.23 -19.75 -7.59
CA ALA A 124 10.13 -20.03 -9.02
C ALA A 124 10.63 -18.85 -9.91
N GLY A 125 11.27 -17.84 -9.33
CA GLY A 125 11.81 -16.68 -10.06
C GLY A 125 10.73 -15.71 -10.59
N LYS A 126 9.49 -15.79 -10.10
CA LYS A 126 8.38 -14.97 -10.62
C LYS A 126 8.41 -13.53 -10.11
N LYS A 127 8.05 -12.60 -10.99
CA LYS A 127 7.74 -11.21 -10.66
C LYS A 127 6.30 -11.12 -10.22
N VAL A 128 6.09 -10.92 -8.92
CA VAL A 128 4.77 -10.97 -8.27
C VAL A 128 4.32 -9.57 -7.88
N VAL A 129 3.10 -9.20 -8.23
CA VAL A 129 2.44 -7.97 -7.79
C VAL A 129 1.29 -8.32 -6.87
N PHE A 130 1.21 -7.66 -5.71
CA PHE A 130 0.04 -7.69 -4.84
C PHE A 130 -0.70 -6.36 -4.94
N LEU A 131 -1.95 -6.36 -5.42
CA LEU A 131 -2.75 -5.15 -5.58
C LEU A 131 -3.30 -4.67 -4.24
N THR A 132 -3.26 -3.36 -4.03
CA THR A 132 -3.84 -2.71 -2.84
C THR A 132 -4.63 -1.48 -3.26
N LEU A 133 -5.88 -1.39 -2.83
CA LEU A 133 -6.70 -0.20 -3.03
C LEU A 133 -6.12 0.99 -2.25
N GLY A 134 -6.01 2.14 -2.88
CA GLY A 134 -5.37 3.32 -2.33
C GLY A 134 -3.86 3.16 -2.27
N ASP A 135 -3.29 3.30 -1.07
CA ASP A 135 -1.86 3.18 -0.78
C ASP A 135 -1.58 1.99 0.14
N PRO A 136 -0.55 1.16 -0.13
CA PRO A 136 -0.23 -0.01 0.68
C PRO A 136 0.17 0.29 2.12
N ALA A 137 0.71 1.48 2.40
CA ALA A 137 1.15 1.86 3.73
C ALA A 137 0.02 2.39 4.63
N ILE A 138 -1.19 2.64 4.07
CA ILE A 138 -2.32 3.24 4.79
C ILE A 138 -3.41 2.19 5.07
N TYR A 139 -3.45 1.67 6.29
CA TYR A 139 -4.47 0.71 6.76
C TYR A 139 -4.71 -0.47 5.83
N SER A 140 -3.65 -0.98 5.22
CA SER A 140 -3.69 -2.10 4.27
C SER A 140 -3.30 -3.43 4.93
N THR A 141 -4.01 -4.49 4.58
CA THR A 141 -3.68 -5.87 4.97
C THR A 141 -2.35 -6.32 4.34
N TYR A 142 -2.00 -5.79 3.18
CA TYR A 142 -0.76 -6.14 2.49
C TYR A 142 0.50 -6.00 3.37
N MET A 143 0.60 -4.96 4.20
CA MET A 143 1.80 -4.73 5.02
C MET A 143 2.08 -5.84 6.04
N TYR A 144 1.07 -6.58 6.48
CA TYR A 144 1.28 -7.77 7.33
C TYR A 144 1.92 -8.90 6.52
N ILE A 145 1.46 -9.12 5.29
CA ILE A 145 2.00 -10.13 4.36
C ILE A 145 3.41 -9.72 3.90
N HIS A 146 3.58 -8.44 3.52
CA HIS A 146 4.87 -7.87 3.13
C HIS A 146 5.96 -8.15 4.14
N ARG A 147 5.71 -7.88 5.42
CA ARG A 147 6.68 -8.12 6.50
C ARG A 147 7.05 -9.60 6.59
N LYS A 148 6.08 -10.52 6.53
CA LYS A 148 6.32 -11.96 6.60
C LYS A 148 7.18 -12.48 5.42
N VAL A 149 6.97 -11.94 4.22
CA VAL A 149 7.79 -12.29 3.03
C VAL A 149 9.19 -11.69 3.15
N MET A 150 9.31 -10.44 3.63
CA MET A 150 10.59 -9.77 3.86
C MET A 150 11.42 -10.50 4.94
N GLU A 151 10.81 -10.92 6.05
CA GLU A 151 11.46 -11.67 7.13
C GLU A 151 12.00 -13.03 6.66
N ARG A 152 11.49 -13.59 5.56
CA ARG A 152 11.99 -14.80 4.90
C ARG A 152 13.16 -14.54 3.93
N GLY A 153 13.59 -13.28 3.78
CA GLY A 153 14.76 -12.89 2.98
C GLY A 153 14.49 -12.62 1.50
N TYR A 154 13.22 -12.55 1.07
CA TYR A 154 12.89 -12.24 -0.32
C TYR A 154 13.00 -10.74 -0.63
N ASP A 155 13.25 -10.42 -1.91
CA ASP A 155 13.23 -9.04 -2.41
C ASP A 155 11.79 -8.53 -2.49
N VAL A 156 11.48 -7.51 -1.68
CA VAL A 156 10.14 -6.93 -1.55
C VAL A 156 10.21 -5.41 -1.70
N GLU A 157 9.23 -4.84 -2.38
CA GLU A 157 9.15 -3.39 -2.60
C GLU A 157 7.71 -2.90 -2.47
N VAL A 158 7.53 -1.71 -1.90
CA VAL A 158 6.24 -1.02 -1.87
C VAL A 158 6.22 0.04 -2.96
N VAL A 159 5.21 -0.01 -3.82
CA VAL A 159 4.91 1.02 -4.81
C VAL A 159 3.75 1.87 -4.30
N PRO A 160 3.98 3.13 -3.92
CA PRO A 160 2.93 4.00 -3.40
C PRO A 160 1.78 4.21 -4.39
N GLY A 161 0.58 4.37 -3.84
CA GLY A 161 -0.61 4.79 -4.57
C GLY A 161 -1.19 6.09 -3.99
N ILE A 162 -2.18 6.66 -4.65
CA ILE A 162 -2.89 7.84 -4.13
C ILE A 162 -3.85 7.37 -3.03
N PRO A 163 -3.71 7.86 -1.77
CA PRO A 163 -4.66 7.56 -0.71
C PRO A 163 -6.04 8.13 -1.00
N SER A 164 -7.10 7.45 -0.58
CA SER A 164 -8.48 7.87 -0.84
C SER A 164 -8.80 9.27 -0.31
N PHE A 165 -8.23 9.66 0.82
CA PHE A 165 -8.47 11.00 1.40
C PHE A 165 -7.84 12.13 0.58
N CYS A 166 -6.73 11.90 -0.11
CA CYS A 166 -6.14 12.88 -1.04
C CYS A 166 -7.05 13.07 -2.25
N ALA A 167 -7.55 11.98 -2.84
CA ALA A 167 -8.47 12.05 -3.97
C ALA A 167 -9.81 12.69 -3.57
N ALA A 168 -10.35 12.36 -2.39
CA ALA A 168 -11.58 12.96 -1.89
C ALA A 168 -11.44 14.47 -1.65
N ALA A 169 -10.31 14.92 -1.11
CA ALA A 169 -10.02 16.34 -0.94
C ALA A 169 -9.96 17.09 -2.27
N ALA A 170 -9.28 16.49 -3.26
CA ALA A 170 -9.25 17.01 -4.63
C ALA A 170 -10.65 17.04 -5.25
N ARG A 171 -11.46 16.01 -5.04
CA ARG A 171 -12.85 15.94 -5.54
C ARG A 171 -13.76 17.00 -4.94
N LEU A 172 -13.52 17.34 -3.67
CA LEU A 172 -14.22 18.42 -2.95
C LEU A 172 -13.64 19.81 -3.26
N ASN A 173 -12.52 19.87 -3.98
CA ASN A 173 -11.75 21.09 -4.21
C ASN A 173 -11.37 21.81 -2.89
N ARG A 174 -10.94 21.03 -1.89
CA ARG A 174 -10.58 21.50 -0.55
C ARG A 174 -9.19 20.98 -0.13
N SER A 175 -8.46 21.80 0.62
CA SER A 175 -7.24 21.35 1.29
C SER A 175 -7.58 20.41 2.45
N LEU A 176 -6.73 19.41 2.72
CA LEU A 176 -6.82 18.59 3.94
C LEU A 176 -6.33 19.37 5.16
N CYS A 177 -5.24 20.07 5.02
CA CYS A 177 -4.63 20.92 6.05
C CYS A 177 -3.90 22.09 5.41
N LEU A 178 -3.72 23.19 6.14
CA LEU A 178 -2.99 24.37 5.71
C LEU A 178 -1.93 24.76 6.75
N GLY A 179 -0.81 25.29 6.28
CA GLY A 179 0.24 25.81 7.15
C GLY A 179 0.74 24.79 8.17
N ARG A 180 0.51 25.07 9.45
CA ARG A 180 0.92 24.22 10.59
C ARG A 180 -0.24 23.37 11.16
N GLU A 181 -1.39 23.36 10.52
CA GLU A 181 -2.55 22.62 10.96
C GLU A 181 -2.26 21.10 11.00
N PRO A 182 -2.47 20.42 12.12
CA PRO A 182 -2.34 18.96 12.19
C PRO A 182 -3.40 18.26 11.35
N LEU A 183 -3.03 17.14 10.73
CA LEU A 183 -3.94 16.25 10.03
C LEU A 183 -3.99 14.89 10.73
N MET A 184 -5.18 14.48 11.15
CA MET A 184 -5.43 13.16 11.72
C MET A 184 -6.19 12.27 10.76
N ILE A 185 -5.70 11.05 10.55
CA ILE A 185 -6.35 10.02 9.73
C ILE A 185 -6.86 8.94 10.67
N ILE A 186 -8.19 8.80 10.76
CA ILE A 186 -8.87 8.01 11.78
C ILE A 186 -9.70 6.92 11.10
N PRO A 187 -9.42 5.62 11.35
CA PRO A 187 -10.33 4.57 10.92
C PRO A 187 -11.59 4.60 11.78
N ALA A 188 -12.76 4.81 11.15
CA ALA A 188 -14.02 5.02 11.84
C ALA A 188 -14.58 3.78 12.60
N SER A 189 -13.82 2.70 12.64
CA SER A 189 -14.16 1.46 13.37
C SER A 189 -13.65 1.42 14.82
N HIS A 190 -12.93 2.45 15.28
CA HIS A 190 -12.33 2.55 16.61
C HIS A 190 -13.05 3.59 17.44
N ASP A 191 -12.79 3.59 18.75
CA ASP A 191 -13.26 4.63 19.67
C ASP A 191 -12.65 5.99 19.23
N GLN A 192 -13.52 6.88 18.74
CA GLN A 192 -13.12 8.13 18.09
C GLN A 192 -13.26 9.34 19.00
N GLU A 193 -13.98 9.18 20.14
CA GLU A 193 -14.35 10.30 20.99
C GLU A 193 -13.15 11.14 21.45
N ALA A 194 -12.09 10.46 21.91
CA ALA A 194 -10.88 11.14 22.38
C ALA A 194 -10.13 11.90 21.27
N LEU A 195 -10.27 11.48 20.01
CA LEU A 195 -9.60 12.11 18.87
C LEU A 195 -10.39 13.27 18.26
N MET A 196 -11.69 13.33 18.54
CA MET A 196 -12.54 14.40 18.02
C MET A 196 -12.22 15.76 18.64
N ASP A 197 -11.80 15.78 19.90
CA ASP A 197 -11.49 17.00 20.64
C ASP A 197 -10.06 17.51 20.41
N VAL A 198 -9.22 16.74 19.72
CA VAL A 198 -7.85 17.17 19.37
C VAL A 198 -7.92 18.22 18.26
N PRO A 199 -7.22 19.37 18.40
CA PRO A 199 -7.19 20.39 17.34
C PRO A 199 -6.64 19.89 16.01
N GLY A 200 -7.13 20.45 14.90
CA GLY A 200 -6.69 20.14 13.55
C GLY A 200 -7.74 19.41 12.70
N SER A 201 -7.41 19.28 11.42
CA SER A 201 -8.25 18.59 10.45
C SER A 201 -8.29 17.09 10.69
N LYS A 202 -9.43 16.48 10.42
CA LYS A 202 -9.67 15.05 10.63
C LYS A 202 -10.22 14.40 9.38
N VAL A 203 -9.73 13.20 9.10
CA VAL A 203 -10.23 12.33 8.05
C VAL A 203 -10.72 11.04 8.67
N PHE A 204 -12.00 10.78 8.60
CA PHE A 204 -12.59 9.52 9.03
C PHE A 204 -12.71 8.59 7.83
N MET A 205 -12.00 7.46 7.90
CA MET A 205 -11.99 6.44 6.84
C MET A 205 -12.85 5.24 7.22
N LYS A 206 -13.42 4.55 6.23
CA LYS A 206 -14.22 3.32 6.42
C LYS A 206 -15.43 3.57 7.33
N ALA A 207 -16.06 4.76 7.20
CA ALA A 207 -17.08 5.25 8.11
C ALA A 207 -18.49 4.62 7.88
N GLY A 208 -18.70 3.90 6.77
CA GLY A 208 -20.03 3.51 6.33
C GLY A 208 -20.94 2.89 7.38
N ARG A 209 -20.45 1.97 8.21
CA ARG A 209 -21.26 1.33 9.27
C ARG A 209 -21.60 2.25 10.45
N SER A 210 -20.75 3.23 10.72
CA SER A 210 -20.89 4.18 11.84
C SER A 210 -21.19 5.61 11.36
N ILE A 211 -21.61 5.77 10.12
CA ILE A 211 -21.77 7.09 9.49
C ILE A 211 -22.79 7.97 10.20
N VAL A 212 -23.91 7.37 10.68
CA VAL A 212 -24.99 8.07 11.40
C VAL A 212 -24.50 8.48 12.80
N ASP A 213 -23.78 7.59 13.48
CA ASP A 213 -23.20 7.89 14.80
C ASP A 213 -22.16 8.99 14.68
N LEU A 214 -21.29 8.93 13.66
CA LEU A 214 -20.29 9.95 13.37
C LEU A 214 -20.95 11.31 13.09
N GLN A 215 -22.02 11.36 12.28
CA GLN A 215 -22.76 12.59 11.99
C GLN A 215 -23.35 13.20 13.27
N SER A 216 -23.95 12.36 14.11
CA SER A 216 -24.53 12.77 15.40
C SER A 216 -23.47 13.31 16.34
N GLU A 217 -22.31 12.68 16.39
CA GLU A 217 -21.20 13.06 17.26
C GLU A 217 -20.55 14.36 16.82
N LEU A 218 -20.33 14.55 15.50
CA LEU A 218 -19.86 15.82 14.94
C LEU A 218 -20.83 16.96 15.19
N LYS A 219 -22.15 16.69 15.13
CA LYS A 219 -23.19 17.68 15.43
C LYS A 219 -23.12 18.15 16.88
N LYS A 220 -22.98 17.24 17.85
CA LYS A 220 -22.86 17.57 19.28
C LYS A 220 -21.67 18.49 19.58
N ARG A 221 -20.57 18.35 18.80
CA ARG A 221 -19.34 19.13 18.96
C ARG A 221 -19.28 20.39 18.08
N GLY A 222 -20.33 20.69 17.32
CA GLY A 222 -20.32 21.84 16.41
C GLY A 222 -19.43 21.70 15.18
N LEU A 223 -18.93 20.48 14.91
CA LEU A 223 -17.99 20.21 13.80
C LEU A 223 -18.69 19.81 12.49
N LEU A 224 -19.99 19.61 12.52
CA LEU A 224 -20.74 19.07 11.37
C LEU A 224 -20.77 20.04 10.18
N GLU A 225 -20.84 21.34 10.41
CA GLU A 225 -20.92 22.36 9.35
C GLU A 225 -19.61 22.42 8.53
N GLY A 226 -18.47 22.16 9.15
CA GLY A 226 -17.16 22.09 8.49
C GLY A 226 -16.87 20.75 7.80
N ALA A 227 -17.79 19.77 7.98
CA ALA A 227 -17.60 18.42 7.47
C ALA A 227 -18.13 18.25 6.05
N ALA A 228 -17.36 17.49 5.24
CA ALA A 228 -17.74 17.05 3.91
C ALA A 228 -17.50 15.54 3.77
N MET A 229 -18.20 14.90 2.83
CA MET A 229 -18.08 13.45 2.63
C MET A 229 -17.95 13.11 1.15
N VAL A 230 -17.17 12.10 0.85
CA VAL A 230 -17.14 11.44 -0.45
C VAL A 230 -17.30 9.94 -0.23
N GLU A 231 -18.18 9.33 -0.98
CA GLU A 231 -18.39 7.90 -1.03
C GLU A 231 -17.99 7.37 -2.40
N ASN A 232 -17.30 6.22 -2.43
CA ASN A 232 -16.84 5.56 -3.65
C ASN A 232 -16.01 6.49 -4.57
N CYS A 233 -15.10 7.27 -3.97
CA CYS A 233 -14.32 8.28 -4.68
C CYS A 233 -13.60 7.71 -5.91
N GLY A 234 -13.84 8.30 -7.09
CA GLY A 234 -13.27 7.88 -8.36
C GLY A 234 -13.92 6.63 -8.98
N MET A 235 -15.01 6.12 -8.42
CA MET A 235 -15.77 4.97 -8.94
C MET A 235 -17.04 5.45 -9.67
N GLU A 236 -17.65 4.58 -10.49
CA GLU A 236 -18.87 4.90 -11.26
C GLU A 236 -20.04 5.37 -10.38
N ASN A 237 -20.11 4.86 -9.16
CA ASN A 237 -21.16 5.18 -8.19
C ASN A 237 -20.69 6.19 -7.13
N GLU A 238 -19.77 7.08 -7.48
CA GLU A 238 -19.30 8.16 -6.62
C GLU A 238 -20.45 9.07 -6.17
N ARG A 239 -20.48 9.37 -4.86
CA ARG A 239 -21.38 10.38 -4.29
C ARG A 239 -20.58 11.40 -3.50
N VAL A 240 -20.82 12.68 -3.77
CA VAL A 240 -20.13 13.80 -3.12
C VAL A 240 -21.11 14.63 -2.32
N TYR A 241 -20.80 14.83 -1.05
CA TYR A 241 -21.58 15.66 -0.13
C TYR A 241 -20.67 16.80 0.37
N PRO A 242 -20.72 17.99 -0.27
CA PRO A 242 -19.98 19.18 0.17
C PRO A 242 -20.34 19.60 1.60
N HIS A 243 -21.55 19.28 2.04
CA HIS A 243 -22.01 19.40 3.41
C HIS A 243 -22.42 18.02 3.92
N PHE A 244 -21.69 17.49 4.88
CA PHE A 244 -21.98 16.15 5.42
C PHE A 244 -23.36 16.07 6.09
N ALA A 245 -23.91 17.21 6.54
CA ALA A 245 -25.26 17.32 7.08
C ALA A 245 -26.36 16.91 6.08
N ASP A 246 -26.09 16.94 4.78
CA ASP A 246 -27.06 16.59 3.74
C ASP A 246 -27.22 15.08 3.56
N LEU A 247 -26.36 14.27 4.16
CA LEU A 247 -26.50 12.82 4.14
C LEU A 247 -27.72 12.39 4.95
N LYS A 248 -28.69 11.74 4.28
CA LYS A 248 -29.93 11.25 4.90
C LYS A 248 -30.07 9.73 4.90
N GLU A 249 -29.21 9.05 4.16
CA GLU A 249 -29.24 7.60 3.97
C GLU A 249 -27.96 6.95 4.48
N PRO A 250 -28.00 5.67 4.87
CA PRO A 250 -26.79 4.93 5.18
C PRO A 250 -25.83 4.93 3.99
N SER A 251 -24.55 4.91 4.27
CA SER A 251 -23.49 4.86 3.25
C SER A 251 -22.70 3.55 3.28
N GLY A 252 -22.00 3.24 2.18
CA GLY A 252 -21.22 2.03 2.04
C GLY A 252 -19.86 2.07 2.76
N TYR A 253 -19.12 0.98 2.65
CA TYR A 253 -17.81 0.83 3.27
C TYR A 253 -16.77 1.89 2.82
N PHE A 254 -16.82 2.28 1.55
CA PHE A 254 -15.88 3.24 0.96
C PHE A 254 -16.28 4.70 1.21
N SER A 255 -16.81 4.99 2.39
CA SER A 255 -17.19 6.33 2.82
C SER A 255 -16.05 7.00 3.58
N LEU A 256 -15.80 8.25 3.24
CA LEU A 256 -14.72 9.06 3.79
C LEU A 256 -15.29 10.44 4.16
N VAL A 257 -15.12 10.84 5.43
CA VAL A 257 -15.56 12.14 5.93
C VAL A 257 -14.34 12.98 6.25
N ILE A 258 -14.30 14.21 5.73
CA ILE A 258 -13.28 15.21 6.00
C ILE A 258 -13.89 16.30 6.86
N VAL A 259 -13.31 16.54 8.02
CA VAL A 259 -13.67 17.62 8.94
C VAL A 259 -12.49 18.61 8.98
N LYS A 260 -12.73 19.84 8.56
CA LYS A 260 -11.72 20.90 8.67
C LYS A 260 -11.55 21.31 10.13
N GLY A 261 -10.31 21.49 10.54
CA GLY A 261 -10.00 22.20 11.78
C GLY A 261 -10.39 23.67 11.69
N GLU A 262 -10.48 24.33 12.82
CA GLU A 262 -10.58 25.77 12.86
C GLU A 262 -9.29 26.35 12.26
N THR A 263 -9.39 26.96 11.06
CA THR A 263 -8.29 27.72 10.49
C THR A 263 -8.23 29.06 11.24
N GLU A 264 -7.16 29.30 11.99
CA GLU A 264 -6.76 30.70 12.17
C GLU A 264 -6.53 31.25 10.75
N GLU A 265 -7.29 32.27 10.39
CA GLU A 265 -7.09 33.03 9.15
C GLU A 265 -5.63 33.51 9.12
N CYS A 266 -4.88 33.07 8.11
CA CYS A 266 -3.55 33.61 7.82
C CYS A 266 -3.68 34.96 7.14
#